data_4480a72b4a2af9b31f5bc95dd09487a9
#
_entry.id   4480a72b4a2af9b31f5bc95dd09487a9
#
_cell.length_a   1.000
_cell.length_b   1.000
_cell.length_c   1.000
_cell.angle_alpha   90.00
_cell.angle_beta   90.00
_cell.angle_gamma   90.00
#
_symmetry.space_group_name_H-M   'P 1'
#
loop_
_entity.id
_entity.type
_entity.pdbx_description
1 polymer ?
#
loop_
_entity_poly.entity_id
_entity_poly.type
_entity_poly.pdbx_seq_one_letter_code
_entity_poly.pdbx_strand_id
1 'polypeptide(L)' 'MNDGSPVLPWLVIRQDDNDNCYRVGRYATEEEARQLADTLEAKGHKQLYWVERAGRPTPL' A
#
# COMPACT_ATOMS: atom_id res chain seq x y z
N MET A 1 -9.37 23.84 -6.93
CA MET A 1 -8.93 23.50 -6.70
C MET A 1 -8.61 22.54 -6.67
N ASN A 2 -8.41 22.35 -6.64
CA ASN A 2 -7.96 21.65 -6.49
C ASN A 2 -7.92 20.97 -6.18
N ASP A 3 -7.92 20.59 -6.46
CA ASP A 3 -7.75 20.06 -5.98
C ASP A 3 -6.86 19.64 -5.53
N GLY A 4 -6.64 19.95 -5.45
CA GLY A 4 -5.40 19.73 -4.92
C GLY A 4 -5.25 18.71 -3.94
N SER A 5 -5.88 17.73 -4.02
CA SER A 5 -5.66 16.73 -3.07
C SER A 5 -4.26 16.29 -3.23
N PRO A 6 -3.55 16.24 -2.18
CA PRO A 6 -2.25 15.70 -2.19
C PRO A 6 -2.37 14.34 -2.68
N VAL A 7 -1.65 14.10 -3.61
CA VAL A 7 -1.75 12.84 -4.20
C VAL A 7 -0.84 11.94 -3.41
N LEU A 8 -1.43 11.04 -2.70
CA LEU A 8 -0.69 9.98 -2.06
C LEU A 8 -0.96 8.71 -2.87
N PRO A 9 -0.25 8.54 -3.97
CA PRO A 9 -0.62 7.51 -4.93
C PRO A 9 -0.16 6.10 -4.56
N TRP A 10 0.63 5.97 -3.53
CA TRP A 10 1.19 4.67 -3.20
C TRP A 10 0.50 4.08 -1.99
N LEU A 11 -0.04 2.89 -2.15
CA LEU A 11 -0.76 2.20 -1.10
C LEU A 11 0.03 1.01 -0.61
N VAL A 12 -0.05 0.77 0.68
CA VAL A 12 0.43 -0.48 1.24
C VAL A 12 -0.78 -1.34 1.53
N ILE A 13 -0.77 -2.55 1.03
CA ILE A 13 -1.88 -3.48 1.17
C ILE A 13 -1.43 -4.66 2.00
N ARG A 14 -2.30 -5.11 2.87
CA ARG A 14 -2.07 -6.30 3.67
C ARG A 14 -3.11 -7.34 3.31
N GLN A 15 -2.70 -8.57 3.13
CA GLN A 15 -3.61 -9.66 2.89
C GLN A 15 -3.46 -10.68 4.02
N ASP A 16 -4.57 -11.03 4.65
CA ASP A 16 -4.52 -11.96 5.76
C ASP A 16 -4.72 -13.40 5.29
N ASP A 17 -4.80 -14.30 6.23
CA ASP A 17 -4.92 -15.73 5.94
C ASP A 17 -6.22 -16.09 5.26
N ASN A 18 -7.21 -15.22 5.35
CA ASN A 18 -8.52 -15.49 4.77
C ASN A 18 -8.68 -14.77 3.43
N ASP A 19 -7.57 -14.32 2.86
CA ASP A 19 -7.57 -13.62 1.58
C ASP A 19 -8.26 -12.26 1.63
N ASN A 20 -8.45 -11.71 2.82
CA ASN A 20 -8.97 -10.36 2.94
C ASN A 20 -7.85 -9.36 2.75
N CYS A 21 -8.11 -8.34 1.96
CA CYS A 21 -7.12 -7.31 1.70
C CYS A 21 -7.52 -6.01 2.38
N TYR A 22 -6.56 -5.37 2.99
CA TYR A 22 -6.80 -4.13 3.71
C TYR A 22 -5.78 -3.09 3.31
N ARG A 23 -6.21 -1.85 3.24
CA ARG A 23 -5.28 -0.75 3.05
C ARG A 23 -4.66 -0.39 4.38
N VAL A 24 -3.35 -0.47 4.44
CA VAL A 24 -2.63 -0.11 5.65
C VAL A 24 -2.38 1.39 5.69
N GLY A 25 -2.04 1.98 4.55
CA GLY A 25 -1.80 3.41 4.49
C GLY A 25 -1.48 3.86 3.08
N ARG A 26 -1.38 5.18 2.93
CA ARG A 26 -1.05 5.80 1.66
C ARG A 26 0.18 6.66 1.83
N TYR A 27 0.98 6.74 0.79
CA TYR A 27 2.26 7.44 0.86
C TYR A 27 2.52 8.20 -0.42
N ALA A 28 3.37 9.20 -0.32
CA ALA A 28 3.67 10.06 -1.45
C ALA A 28 4.59 9.38 -2.45
N THR A 29 5.47 8.52 -1.98
CA THR A 29 6.43 7.86 -2.86
C THR A 29 6.38 6.36 -2.67
N GLU A 30 6.80 5.67 -3.71
CA GLU A 30 6.88 4.24 -3.65
C GLU A 30 7.87 3.78 -2.59
N GLU A 31 8.93 4.53 -2.45
CA GLU A 31 9.97 4.18 -1.49
C GLU A 31 9.44 4.17 -0.07
N GLU A 32 8.66 5.19 0.28
CA GLU A 32 8.06 5.25 1.60
C GLU A 32 7.14 4.07 1.83
N ALA A 33 6.31 3.76 0.85
CA ALA A 33 5.38 2.66 0.97
C ALA A 33 6.12 1.35 1.13
N ARG A 34 7.17 1.18 0.36
CA ARG A 34 7.94 -0.05 0.39
C ARG A 34 8.64 -0.22 1.73
N GLN A 35 9.15 0.87 2.28
CA GLN A 35 9.78 0.81 3.58
C GLN A 35 8.80 0.38 4.66
N LEU A 36 7.58 0.89 4.59
CA LEU A 36 6.60 0.46 5.57
C LEU A 36 6.25 -0.99 5.40
N ALA A 37 6.05 -1.43 4.17
CA ALA A 37 5.74 -2.82 3.92
C ALA A 37 6.83 -3.73 4.47
N ASP A 38 8.08 -3.35 4.24
CA ASP A 38 9.21 -4.12 4.74
C ASP A 38 9.23 -4.17 6.26
N THR A 39 8.95 -3.04 6.88
CA THR A 39 8.93 -2.96 8.33
C THR A 39 7.86 -3.87 8.91
N LEU A 40 6.69 -3.86 8.30
CA LEU A 40 5.60 -4.69 8.80
C LEU A 40 5.90 -6.18 8.59
N GLU A 41 6.49 -6.50 7.47
CA GLU A 41 6.87 -7.87 7.19
C GLU A 41 7.91 -8.36 8.18
N ALA A 42 8.83 -7.50 8.54
CA ALA A 42 9.90 -7.86 9.45
C ALA A 42 9.40 -8.15 10.85
N LYS A 43 8.18 -7.74 11.17
CA LYS A 43 7.63 -8.02 12.48
C LYS A 43 7.13 -9.44 12.62
N GLY A 44 7.31 -10.24 11.61
CA GLY A 44 7.00 -11.66 11.74
C GLY A 44 5.55 -12.01 11.57
N HIS A 45 4.79 -11.17 10.95
CA HIS A 45 3.41 -11.48 10.69
C HIS A 45 3.29 -12.49 9.56
N LYS A 46 2.28 -13.30 9.64
CA LYS A 46 2.05 -14.27 8.59
C LYS A 46 1.25 -13.70 7.45
N GLN A 47 1.19 -12.42 7.34
CA GLN A 47 0.40 -11.76 6.33
C GLN A 47 1.30 -11.28 5.21
N LEU A 48 0.71 -11.13 4.05
CA LEU A 48 1.43 -10.59 2.91
C LEU A 48 1.26 -9.09 2.88
N TYR A 49 2.31 -8.40 2.44
CA TYR A 49 2.27 -6.97 2.27
C TYR A 49 2.82 -6.63 0.90
N TRP A 50 2.17 -5.69 0.23
CA TRP A 50 2.71 -5.22 -1.04
C TRP A 50 2.30 -3.77 -1.27
N VAL A 51 2.90 -3.17 -2.28
CA VAL A 51 2.66 -1.78 -2.64
C VAL A 51 1.88 -1.75 -3.94
N GLU A 52 0.85 -0.90 -3.97
CA GLU A 52 0.07 -0.69 -5.17
C GLU A 52 -0.02 0.78 -5.48
N ARG A 53 -0.21 1.11 -6.74
CA ARG A 53 -0.41 2.48 -7.13
C ARG A 53 -1.89 2.78 -7.20
N ALA A 54 -2.32 3.75 -6.39
CA ALA A 54 -3.73 4.11 -6.34
C ALA A 54 -4.14 4.88 -7.57
N GLY A 55 -5.40 4.80 -7.90
CA GLY A 55 -5.96 5.60 -8.96
C GLY A 55 -5.55 5.18 -10.33
N ARG A 56 -4.88 4.06 -10.46
CA ARG A 56 -4.45 3.60 -11.74
C ARG A 56 -5.17 2.32 -12.09
N PRO A 57 -5.92 2.31 -13.17
CA PRO A 57 -6.63 1.09 -13.54
C PRO A 57 -5.63 -0.01 -13.84
N THR A 58 -6.00 -1.18 -13.47
CA THR A 58 -5.16 -2.32 -13.76
C THR A 58 -5.20 -2.61 -15.23
N PRO A 59 -4.08 -2.67 -15.89
CA PRO A 59 -4.07 -3.00 -17.29
C PRO A 59 -4.47 -4.45 -17.45
N LEU A 60 -5.13 -4.71 -18.48
CA LEU A 60 -5.55 -6.07 -18.76
C LEU A 60 -4.67 -6.75 -19.77
#